data_ead7d0e72563cc7247ece28f2113444a
#
_entry.id   ead7d0e72563cc7247ece28f2113444a
#
_cell.length_a   1.000
_cell.length_b   1.000
_cell.length_c   1.000
_cell.angle_alpha   90.00
_cell.angle_beta   90.00
_cell.angle_gamma   90.00
#
_symmetry.space_group_name_H-M   'P 1'
#
loop_
_entity.id
_entity.type
_entity.pdbx_description
1 polymer ?
#
loop_
_entity_poly.entity_id
_entity_poly.type
_entity_poly.pdbx_seq_one_letter_code
_entity_poly.pdbx_strand_id
1 'polypeptide(L)'
;IAPFCHGPAGLLSAVDAAGASIFAGRRLTVFTDDEELTGGLGENSPWLVARTLRERGALGEDGPAWREHVVRDGNLISGQNPQSSEAVARTLIAALAA
;
A
#
# COMPACT_ATOMS: atom_id res chain seq x y z
N ILE A 1 -11.50 2.60 1.51
CA ILE A 1 -10.52 2.11 2.49
C ILE A 1 -9.21 2.89 2.34
N ALA A 2 -8.46 3.02 3.43
CA ALA A 2 -7.28 3.88 3.47
C ALA A 2 -6.10 3.22 4.22
N PRO A 3 -5.55 2.13 3.67
CA PRO A 3 -4.41 1.47 4.29
C PRO A 3 -3.12 2.26 4.01
N PHE A 4 -2.18 2.21 4.95
CA PHE A 4 -0.88 2.84 4.72
C PHE A 4 0.25 2.01 5.33
N CYS A 5 1.48 2.28 4.91
CA CYS A 5 2.70 1.59 5.33
C CYS A 5 2.60 0.08 5.07
N HIS A 6 2.58 -0.76 6.11
CA HIS A 6 2.38 -2.21 5.98
C HIS A 6 0.90 -2.61 5.96
N GLY A 7 -0.02 -1.66 6.21
CA GLY A 7 -1.45 -1.92 6.23
C GLY A 7 -2.02 -2.62 5.01
N PRO A 8 -1.54 -2.29 3.78
CA PRO A 8 -1.99 -2.97 2.57
C PRO A 8 -1.74 -4.49 2.54
N ALA A 9 -0.92 -5.03 3.43
CA ALA A 9 -0.78 -6.48 3.57
C ALA A 9 -2.14 -7.16 3.83
N GLY A 10 -3.05 -6.47 4.51
CA GLY A 10 -4.40 -6.97 4.75
C GLY A 10 -5.21 -7.18 3.48
N LEU A 11 -4.88 -6.48 2.40
CA LEU A 11 -5.57 -6.63 1.11
C LEU A 11 -5.29 -8.00 0.46
N LEU A 12 -4.21 -8.66 0.87
CA LEU A 12 -3.87 -9.99 0.34
C LEU A 12 -4.90 -11.06 0.69
N SER A 13 -5.68 -10.84 1.75
CA SER A 13 -6.75 -11.74 2.15
C SER A 13 -8.04 -11.57 1.35
N ALA A 14 -8.14 -10.49 0.57
CA ALA A 14 -9.33 -10.19 -0.22
C ALA A 14 -9.21 -10.86 -1.59
N VAL A 15 -9.81 -12.02 -1.71
CA VAL A 15 -9.75 -12.83 -2.93
C VAL A 15 -11.16 -13.17 -3.42
N ASP A 16 -11.28 -13.42 -4.74
CA ASP A 16 -12.54 -13.88 -5.33
C ASP A 16 -12.68 -15.41 -5.17
N ALA A 17 -13.76 -15.96 -5.74
CA ALA A 17 -14.04 -17.41 -5.66
C ALA A 17 -12.95 -18.26 -6.30
N ALA A 18 -12.18 -17.71 -7.24
CA ALA A 18 -11.07 -18.41 -7.88
C ALA A 18 -9.73 -18.26 -7.13
N GLY A 19 -9.71 -17.50 -6.05
CA GLY A 19 -8.51 -17.23 -5.26
C GLY A 19 -7.66 -16.10 -5.78
N ALA A 20 -8.11 -15.34 -6.78
CA ALA A 20 -7.40 -14.19 -7.31
C ALA A 20 -7.68 -12.93 -6.46
N SER A 21 -6.67 -12.08 -6.32
CA SER A 21 -6.83 -10.83 -5.57
C SER A 21 -7.89 -9.93 -6.21
N ILE A 22 -8.82 -9.42 -5.41
CA ILE A 22 -9.79 -8.42 -5.89
C ILE A 22 -9.14 -7.05 -6.13
N PHE A 23 -7.91 -6.85 -5.67
CA PHE A 23 -7.13 -5.63 -5.90
C PHE A 23 -6.18 -5.73 -7.09
N ALA A 24 -6.21 -6.83 -7.84
CA ALA A 24 -5.47 -6.92 -9.10
C ALA A 24 -5.93 -5.79 -10.04
N GLY A 25 -4.96 -5.09 -10.63
CA GLY A 25 -5.24 -3.94 -11.50
C GLY A 25 -5.53 -2.63 -10.76
N ARG A 26 -5.60 -2.63 -9.42
CA ARG A 26 -5.79 -1.40 -8.64
C ARG A 26 -4.45 -0.72 -8.38
N ARG A 27 -4.46 0.61 -8.48
CA ARG A 27 -3.28 1.44 -8.19
C ARG A 27 -3.18 1.69 -6.68
N LEU A 28 -1.99 1.48 -6.12
CA LEU A 28 -1.74 1.72 -4.71
C LEU A 28 -0.27 1.99 -4.43
N THR A 29 0.00 2.50 -3.26
CA THR A 29 1.36 2.55 -2.70
C THR A 29 1.38 1.88 -1.34
N VAL A 30 2.54 1.43 -0.93
CA VAL A 30 2.73 0.65 0.28
C VAL A 30 4.19 0.80 0.71
N PHE A 31 4.52 0.39 1.92
CA PHE A 31 5.90 0.38 2.38
C PHE A 31 6.77 -0.39 1.39
N THR A 32 7.75 0.30 0.79
CA THR A 32 8.52 -0.23 -0.33
C THR A 32 9.59 -1.23 0.12
N ASP A 33 10.06 -2.05 -0.82
CA ASP A 33 11.18 -2.97 -0.57
C ASP A 33 12.42 -2.20 -0.10
N ASP A 34 12.69 -1.05 -0.71
CA ASP A 34 13.84 -0.20 -0.34
C ASP A 34 13.72 0.30 1.11
N GLU A 35 12.54 0.78 1.51
CA GLU A 35 12.29 1.20 2.88
C GLU A 35 12.40 0.03 3.87
N GLU A 36 11.93 -1.14 3.48
CA GLU A 36 12.02 -2.35 4.30
C GLU A 36 13.47 -2.75 4.57
N LEU A 37 14.28 -2.74 3.53
CA LEU A 37 15.70 -3.12 3.61
C LEU A 37 16.51 -2.08 4.38
N THR A 38 16.30 -0.79 4.12
CA THR A 38 17.01 0.29 4.82
C THR A 38 16.54 0.44 6.26
N GLY A 39 15.30 0.06 6.56
CA GLY A 39 14.76 0.05 7.92
C GLY A 39 15.26 -1.11 8.78
N GLY A 40 15.98 -2.07 8.19
CA GLY A 40 16.58 -3.18 8.90
C GLY A 40 15.64 -4.35 9.20
N LEU A 41 14.40 -4.31 8.73
CA LEU A 41 13.42 -5.38 8.96
C LEU A 41 13.32 -6.37 7.80
N GLY A 42 13.77 -5.97 6.61
CA GLY A 42 13.59 -6.76 5.39
C GLY A 42 14.25 -8.14 5.43
N GLU A 43 15.43 -8.23 6.01
CA GLU A 43 16.18 -9.50 6.09
C GLU A 43 15.48 -10.54 6.97
N ASN A 44 14.71 -10.09 7.95
CA ASN A 44 14.02 -10.97 8.90
C ASN A 44 12.54 -11.14 8.58
N SER A 45 12.05 -10.45 7.56
CA SER A 45 10.65 -10.57 7.15
C SER A 45 10.48 -11.82 6.27
N PRO A 46 9.42 -12.62 6.50
CA PRO A 46 9.19 -13.83 5.68
C PRO A 46 8.85 -13.48 4.22
N TRP A 47 8.36 -12.27 3.97
CA TRP A 47 8.03 -11.74 2.64
C TRP A 47 7.96 -10.22 2.72
N LEU A 48 8.06 -9.57 1.55
CA LEU A 48 8.01 -8.12 1.43
C LEU A 48 6.64 -7.72 0.88
N VAL A 49 5.96 -6.79 1.54
CA VAL A 49 4.56 -6.43 1.22
C VAL A 49 4.40 -5.87 -0.19
N ALA A 50 5.29 -4.96 -0.60
CA ALA A 50 5.20 -4.35 -1.94
C ALA A 50 5.37 -5.39 -3.04
N ARG A 51 6.38 -6.24 -2.90
CA ARG A 51 6.66 -7.30 -3.86
C ARG A 51 5.48 -8.28 -3.96
N THR A 52 4.95 -8.70 -2.83
CA THR A 52 3.85 -9.68 -2.78
C THR A 52 2.58 -9.12 -3.40
N LEU A 53 2.25 -7.85 -3.14
CA LEU A 53 1.08 -7.22 -3.76
C LEU A 53 1.24 -7.14 -5.28
N ARG A 54 2.43 -6.80 -5.78
CA ARG A 54 2.69 -6.79 -7.22
C ARG A 54 2.57 -8.17 -7.85
N GLU A 55 3.06 -9.20 -7.18
CA GLU A 55 2.92 -10.59 -7.64
C GLU A 55 1.46 -11.02 -7.73
N ARG A 56 0.59 -10.42 -6.93
CA ARG A 56 -0.86 -10.66 -6.96
C ARG A 56 -1.61 -9.71 -7.89
N GLY A 57 -0.90 -8.91 -8.67
CA GLY A 57 -1.47 -8.09 -9.75
C GLY A 57 -1.76 -6.64 -9.40
N ALA A 58 -1.47 -6.18 -8.19
CA ALA A 58 -1.62 -4.76 -7.84
C ALA A 58 -0.63 -3.90 -8.63
N LEU A 59 -1.05 -2.70 -9.00
CA LEU A 59 -0.22 -1.71 -9.69
C LEU A 59 0.44 -0.81 -8.65
N GLY A 60 1.58 -1.23 -8.14
CA GLY A 60 2.32 -0.50 -7.11
C GLY A 60 3.01 0.73 -7.67
N GLU A 61 2.83 1.88 -7.02
CA GLU A 61 3.45 3.16 -7.39
C GLU A 61 4.35 3.62 -6.25
N ASP A 62 5.65 3.40 -6.39
CA ASP A 62 6.62 3.78 -5.36
C ASP A 62 7.03 5.25 -5.51
N GLY A 63 6.95 6.00 -4.41
CA GLY A 63 7.61 7.29 -4.29
C GLY A 63 9.00 7.12 -3.65
N PRO A 64 9.75 8.23 -3.50
CA PRO A 64 11.05 8.18 -2.83
C PRO A 64 10.95 7.65 -1.41
N ALA A 65 11.95 6.87 -0.98
CA ALA A 65 11.97 6.29 0.37
C ALA A 65 11.89 7.38 1.44
N TRP A 66 11.09 7.11 2.48
CA TRP A 66 10.91 7.98 3.66
C TRP A 66 10.37 9.37 3.34
N ARG A 67 9.71 9.52 2.19
CA ARG A 67 9.03 10.76 1.78
C ARG A 67 7.53 10.52 1.71
N GLU A 68 6.76 11.57 1.97
CA GLU A 68 5.31 11.53 1.83
C GLU A 68 4.92 11.12 0.41
N HIS A 69 4.08 10.09 0.31
CA HIS A 69 3.55 9.62 -0.98
C HIS A 69 2.21 8.95 -0.76
N VAL A 70 1.18 9.45 -1.45
CA VAL A 70 -0.19 8.95 -1.36
C VAL A 70 -0.69 8.66 -2.76
N VAL A 71 -1.36 7.52 -2.93
CA VAL A 71 -2.03 7.15 -4.19
C VAL A 71 -3.51 6.96 -3.91
N ARG A 72 -4.33 7.58 -4.71
CA ARG A 72 -5.79 7.39 -4.67
C ARG A 72 -6.27 6.74 -5.96
N ASP A 73 -6.97 5.63 -5.83
CA ASP A 73 -7.63 4.93 -6.93
C ASP A 73 -9.08 4.67 -6.52
N GLY A 74 -9.97 5.60 -6.87
CA GLY A 74 -11.37 5.54 -6.48
C GLY A 74 -11.51 5.56 -4.95
N ASN A 75 -12.08 4.52 -4.40
CA ASN A 75 -12.28 4.35 -2.95
C ASN A 75 -11.08 3.72 -2.23
N LEU A 76 -9.99 3.49 -2.93
CA LEU A 76 -8.75 2.99 -2.35
C LEU A 76 -7.76 4.15 -2.24
N ILE A 77 -7.45 4.53 -1.00
CA ILE A 77 -6.48 5.59 -0.70
C ILE A 77 -5.35 4.91 0.07
N SER A 78 -4.14 5.01 -0.43
CA SER A 78 -3.01 4.33 0.22
C SER A 78 -1.84 5.29 0.44
N GLY A 79 -1.09 5.06 1.51
CA GLY A 79 0.10 5.81 1.87
C GLY A 79 1.29 4.88 2.00
N GLN A 80 2.46 5.37 1.59
CA GLN A 80 3.64 4.53 1.48
C GLN A 80 4.31 4.22 2.82
N ASN A 81 4.35 5.20 3.74
CA ASN A 81 5.24 5.17 4.89
C ASN A 81 4.68 6.01 6.05
N PRO A 82 5.36 6.05 7.20
CA PRO A 82 4.91 6.87 8.34
C PRO A 82 4.79 8.35 8.00
N GLN A 83 5.64 8.86 7.11
CA GLN A 83 5.62 10.25 6.66
C GLN A 83 4.33 10.61 5.92
N SER A 84 3.60 9.62 5.42
CA SER A 84 2.36 9.79 4.66
C SER A 84 1.10 9.78 5.52
N SER A 85 1.19 9.49 6.81
CA SER A 85 0.03 9.27 7.69
C SER A 85 -0.95 10.45 7.69
N GLU A 86 -0.46 11.67 7.82
CA GLU A 86 -1.30 12.87 7.82
C GLU A 86 -1.96 13.09 6.46
N ALA A 87 -1.21 12.91 5.38
CA ALA A 87 -1.74 13.09 4.02
C ALA A 87 -2.82 12.07 3.70
N VAL A 88 -2.67 10.82 4.14
CA VAL A 88 -3.71 9.80 4.01
C VAL A 88 -4.98 10.22 4.75
N ALA A 89 -4.84 10.69 5.99
CA ALA A 89 -5.97 11.14 6.78
C ALA A 89 -6.70 12.31 6.12
N ARG A 90 -5.98 13.30 5.62
CA ARG A 90 -6.57 14.45 4.92
C ARG A 90 -7.30 14.02 3.65
N THR A 91 -6.68 13.13 2.87
CA THR A 91 -7.27 12.62 1.63
C THR A 91 -8.55 11.85 1.93
N LEU A 92 -8.55 11.03 2.97
CA LEU A 92 -9.73 10.26 3.39
C LEU A 92 -10.86 11.19 3.84
N ILE A 93 -10.57 12.19 4.67
CA ILE A 93 -11.57 13.15 5.15
C ILE A 93 -12.20 13.90 3.97
N ALA A 94 -11.38 14.35 3.02
CA ALA A 94 -11.87 15.02 1.82
C ALA A 94 -12.76 14.12 0.98
N ALA A 95 -12.42 12.85 0.85
CA ALA A 95 -13.21 11.87 0.12
C ALA A 95 -14.57 11.61 0.79
N LEU A 96 -14.61 11.58 2.12
CA LEU A 96 -15.83 11.36 2.88
C LEU A 96 -16.76 12.59 2.88
N ALA A 97 -16.19 13.78 2.70
CA ALA A 97 -16.96 15.04 2.65
C ALA A 97 -17.55 15.34 1.28
N ALA A 98 -17.14 14.61 0.27
CA ALA A 98 -17.56 14.84 -1.12
C ALA A 98 -18.98 14.33 -1.40
#